data_1707145f5d8550f10498de696268e53a
#
_entry.id   1707145f5d8550f10498de696268e53a
#
_cell.length_a   1.000
_cell.length_b   1.000
_cell.length_c   1.000
_cell.angle_alpha   90.00
_cell.angle_beta   90.00
_cell.angle_gamma   90.00
#
_symmetry.space_group_name_H-M   'P 1'
#
loop_
_entity.id
_entity.type
_entity.pdbx_description
1 polymer ?
#
loop_
_entity_poly.entity_id
_entity_poly.type
_entity_poly.pdbx_seq_one_letter_code
_entity_poly.pdbx_strand_id
1 'polypeptide(L)'
;MNQSKQSTMQKYYPWLVVLGCAMWVSGSIGFLTIVAGNFYVPICEDLGFAESDLGFYMTLVCIGQAISFPIAGRLIPKMNIPVHMTIICAIEAVAAVAMSLYGDLYMWYISGAIIGFCMGFNTSIGVAIVLENWFAKKTGFAIGMAWGIGSLVNAIMSPVISNIIATSGWRTGYVVLGVASFVLMCGSSLFIVRLKPEIKGLLPYGYDKVQEGVHVEDPTDGVAFRDAVKSPAFILLLVAMTLITMTTVTNQLFTSFSESVGFGAATGGFMVSVAMICDIAWNPLIGITCDKFGADKGVILWCVVTILSFVCLTVGASVPALAFIGAGLNDTMYACYGTGIAMLTAFLFGNKDYAKIYSLVPAIGYALGCMGVPILTSIYQATGGYNSVWLFCAACDVAIAACVVLAARNSKKLPRTE
;
A
#
# COMPACT_ATOMS: atom_id res chain seq x y z
N MET A 1 -29.84 -24.55 2.83
CA MET A 1 -29.20 -24.04 1.59
C MET A 1 -28.72 -25.26 0.80
N ASN A 2 -29.00 -25.39 -0.53
CA ASN A 2 -28.61 -26.58 -1.30
C ASN A 2 -27.08 -26.74 -1.30
N GLN A 3 -26.55 -27.96 -1.11
CA GLN A 3 -25.13 -28.27 -1.10
C GLN A 3 -24.37 -27.71 -2.31
N SER A 4 -24.98 -27.70 -3.51
CA SER A 4 -24.40 -27.13 -4.72
C SER A 4 -24.22 -25.60 -4.66
N LYS A 5 -25.15 -24.87 -4.04
CA LYS A 5 -25.04 -23.41 -3.81
C LYS A 5 -23.94 -23.09 -2.78
N GLN A 6 -23.80 -23.89 -1.75
CA GLN A 6 -22.75 -23.72 -0.73
C GLN A 6 -21.36 -23.98 -1.32
N SER A 7 -21.19 -25.00 -2.15
CA SER A 7 -19.95 -25.29 -2.89
C SER A 7 -19.57 -24.15 -3.83
N THR A 8 -20.53 -23.57 -4.55
CA THR A 8 -20.29 -22.42 -5.45
C THR A 8 -19.89 -21.16 -4.67
N MET A 9 -20.61 -20.85 -3.59
CA MET A 9 -20.27 -19.72 -2.73
C MET A 9 -18.88 -19.88 -2.09
N GLN A 10 -18.54 -21.08 -1.60
CA GLN A 10 -17.23 -21.38 -1.03
C GLN A 10 -16.08 -21.08 -2.01
N LYS A 11 -16.29 -21.31 -3.31
CA LYS A 11 -15.29 -21.10 -4.36
C LYS A 11 -15.13 -19.64 -4.76
N TYR A 12 -16.22 -18.88 -4.91
CA TYR A 12 -16.19 -17.56 -5.53
C TYR A 12 -16.28 -16.39 -4.55
N TYR A 13 -16.93 -16.56 -3.40
CA TYR A 13 -17.11 -15.47 -2.44
C TYR A 13 -15.78 -14.90 -1.89
N PRO A 14 -14.75 -15.71 -1.59
CA PRO A 14 -13.45 -15.17 -1.20
C PRO A 14 -12.86 -14.19 -2.22
N TRP A 15 -12.99 -14.50 -3.52
CA TRP A 15 -12.54 -13.60 -4.59
C TRP A 15 -13.39 -12.34 -4.73
N LEU A 16 -14.67 -12.42 -4.41
CA LEU A 16 -15.52 -11.25 -4.31
C LEU A 16 -15.07 -10.33 -3.16
N VAL A 17 -14.62 -10.91 -2.04
CA VAL A 17 -14.01 -10.14 -0.94
C VAL A 17 -12.72 -9.45 -1.38
N VAL A 18 -11.88 -10.11 -2.19
CA VAL A 18 -10.70 -9.46 -2.80
C VAL A 18 -11.12 -8.24 -3.61
N LEU A 19 -12.15 -8.36 -4.45
CA LEU A 19 -12.69 -7.23 -5.21
C LEU A 19 -13.20 -6.11 -4.28
N GLY A 20 -13.88 -6.47 -3.20
CA GLY A 20 -14.33 -5.50 -2.18
C GLY A 20 -13.17 -4.76 -1.52
N CYS A 21 -12.08 -5.45 -1.20
CA CYS A 21 -10.85 -4.85 -0.68
C CYS A 21 -10.17 -3.96 -1.73
N ALA A 22 -10.18 -4.37 -3.01
CA ALA A 22 -9.68 -3.54 -4.09
C ALA A 22 -10.47 -2.23 -4.25
N MET A 23 -11.80 -2.28 -4.05
CA MET A 23 -12.64 -1.08 -4.04
C MET A 23 -12.30 -0.14 -2.88
N TRP A 24 -11.90 -0.67 -1.71
CA TRP A 24 -11.38 0.15 -0.60
C TRP A 24 -10.08 0.85 -1.01
N VAL A 25 -9.10 0.09 -1.51
CA VAL A 25 -7.81 0.64 -1.95
C VAL A 25 -8.00 1.70 -3.03
N SER A 26 -8.86 1.43 -4.03
CA SER A 26 -9.13 2.39 -5.12
C SER A 26 -9.75 3.68 -4.61
N GLY A 27 -10.85 3.58 -3.86
CA GLY A 27 -11.63 4.73 -3.41
C GLY A 27 -10.94 5.56 -2.33
N SER A 28 -10.03 4.96 -1.55
CA SER A 28 -9.27 5.61 -0.49
C SER A 28 -7.92 6.11 -1.01
N ILE A 29 -6.83 5.37 -0.79
CA ILE A 29 -5.48 5.81 -1.16
C ILE A 29 -5.36 6.12 -2.66
N GLY A 30 -6.05 5.36 -3.51
CA GLY A 30 -6.01 5.55 -4.95
C GLY A 30 -6.56 6.91 -5.36
N PHE A 31 -7.81 7.19 -5.02
CA PHE A 31 -8.47 8.42 -5.44
C PHE A 31 -7.99 9.62 -4.63
N LEU A 32 -7.85 9.48 -3.32
CA LEU A 32 -7.64 10.62 -2.42
C LEU A 32 -6.16 10.97 -2.17
N THR A 33 -5.22 10.16 -2.69
CA THR A 33 -3.79 10.47 -2.68
C THR A 33 -3.17 10.45 -4.07
N ILE A 34 -3.33 9.34 -4.82
CA ILE A 34 -2.66 9.19 -6.11
C ILE A 34 -3.32 10.09 -7.17
N VAL A 35 -4.64 9.94 -7.38
CA VAL A 35 -5.41 10.75 -8.35
C VAL A 35 -5.51 12.20 -7.90
N ALA A 36 -5.54 12.46 -6.59
CA ALA A 36 -5.56 13.81 -6.03
C ALA A 36 -4.35 14.67 -6.42
N GLY A 37 -3.25 14.07 -6.86
CA GLY A 37 -2.11 14.80 -7.41
C GLY A 37 -2.46 15.71 -8.59
N ASN A 38 -3.49 15.37 -9.38
CA ASN A 38 -3.94 16.16 -10.53
C ASN A 38 -4.58 17.50 -10.14
N PHE A 39 -4.92 17.69 -8.87
CA PHE A 39 -5.61 18.88 -8.36
C PHE A 39 -4.67 19.99 -7.90
N TYR A 40 -3.39 19.67 -7.59
CA TYR A 40 -2.49 20.64 -6.94
C TYR A 40 -2.32 21.93 -7.74
N VAL A 41 -1.93 21.83 -9.01
CA VAL A 41 -1.70 23.00 -9.86
C VAL A 41 -2.98 23.83 -10.05
N PRO A 42 -4.13 23.23 -10.46
CA PRO A 42 -5.38 23.98 -10.63
C PRO A 42 -5.86 24.68 -9.37
N ILE A 43 -5.65 24.11 -8.18
CA ILE A 43 -6.03 24.71 -6.90
C ILE A 43 -5.13 25.89 -6.57
N CYS A 44 -3.81 25.72 -6.73
CA CYS A 44 -2.84 26.75 -6.44
C CYS A 44 -3.02 27.96 -7.37
N GLU A 45 -3.36 27.74 -8.64
CA GLU A 45 -3.66 28.81 -9.59
C GLU A 45 -4.96 29.54 -9.25
N ASP A 46 -6.03 28.84 -8.84
CA ASP A 46 -7.34 29.45 -8.53
C ASP A 46 -7.35 30.18 -7.19
N LEU A 47 -6.68 29.64 -6.15
CA LEU A 47 -6.71 30.17 -4.80
C LEU A 47 -5.46 30.96 -4.39
N GLY A 48 -4.44 31.00 -5.23
CA GLY A 48 -3.19 31.72 -4.98
C GLY A 48 -2.31 31.10 -3.90
N PHE A 49 -2.44 29.80 -3.65
CA PHE A 49 -1.62 29.09 -2.66
C PHE A 49 -0.26 28.72 -3.25
N ALA A 50 0.78 28.68 -2.40
CA ALA A 50 2.02 28.04 -2.78
C ALA A 50 1.84 26.50 -2.79
N GLU A 51 2.42 25.82 -3.77
CA GLU A 51 2.34 24.35 -3.85
C GLU A 51 2.90 23.64 -2.62
N SER A 52 3.92 24.24 -1.98
CA SER A 52 4.48 23.76 -0.71
C SER A 52 3.47 23.75 0.42
N ASP A 53 2.64 24.82 0.50
CA ASP A 53 1.66 24.97 1.57
C ASP A 53 0.50 23.99 1.37
N LEU A 54 0.00 23.87 0.14
CA LEU A 54 -1.00 22.84 -0.17
C LEU A 54 -0.43 21.43 0.02
N GLY A 55 0.84 21.21 -0.35
CA GLY A 55 1.54 19.94 -0.17
C GLY A 55 1.62 19.47 1.28
N PHE A 56 1.59 20.39 2.27
CA PHE A 56 1.55 20.03 3.68
C PHE A 56 0.32 19.21 4.08
N TYR A 57 -0.79 19.33 3.35
CA TYR A 57 -1.95 18.45 3.46
C TYR A 57 -1.57 16.97 3.41
N MET A 58 -0.68 16.55 2.48
CA MET A 58 -0.23 15.14 2.38
C MET A 58 0.57 14.69 3.60
N THR A 59 1.33 15.59 4.21
CA THR A 59 2.01 15.31 5.48
C THR A 59 1.00 14.97 6.58
N LEU A 60 -0.12 15.70 6.65
CA LEU A 60 -1.18 15.43 7.63
C LEU A 60 -1.93 14.12 7.31
N VAL A 61 -2.11 13.78 6.03
CA VAL A 61 -2.62 12.44 5.64
C VAL A 61 -1.69 11.35 6.17
N CYS A 62 -0.38 11.47 5.97
CA CYS A 62 0.59 10.49 6.44
C CYS A 62 0.60 10.37 7.98
N ILE A 63 0.55 11.49 8.70
CA ILE A 63 0.47 11.50 10.17
C ILE A 63 -0.83 10.84 10.65
N GLY A 64 -1.96 11.18 10.02
CA GLY A 64 -3.26 10.58 10.32
C GLY A 64 -3.23 9.06 10.15
N GLN A 65 -2.66 8.56 9.06
CA GLN A 65 -2.46 7.13 8.81
C GLN A 65 -1.57 6.47 9.87
N ALA A 66 -0.41 7.06 10.17
CA ALA A 66 0.52 6.51 11.14
C ALA A 66 -0.13 6.35 12.53
N ILE A 67 -0.93 7.34 12.95
CA ILE A 67 -1.69 7.29 14.22
C ILE A 67 -2.79 6.24 14.17
N SER A 68 -3.49 6.11 13.05
CA SER A 68 -4.65 5.22 12.93
C SER A 68 -4.27 3.74 12.80
N PHE A 69 -3.13 3.40 12.24
CA PHE A 69 -2.71 2.01 12.02
C PHE A 69 -2.76 1.13 13.29
N PRO A 70 -2.15 1.52 14.44
CA PRO A 70 -2.23 0.72 15.66
C PRO A 70 -3.65 0.63 16.23
N ILE A 71 -4.47 1.66 16.00
CA ILE A 71 -5.88 1.70 16.40
C ILE A 71 -6.69 0.72 15.54
N ALA A 72 -6.52 0.79 14.22
CA ALA A 72 -7.16 -0.10 13.26
C ALA A 72 -6.84 -1.57 13.53
N GLY A 73 -5.56 -1.92 13.76
CA GLY A 73 -5.15 -3.29 14.07
C GLY A 73 -5.80 -3.88 15.33
N ARG A 74 -6.15 -3.04 16.32
CA ARG A 74 -6.84 -3.47 17.54
C ARG A 74 -8.36 -3.49 17.40
N LEU A 75 -8.93 -2.60 16.60
CA LEU A 75 -10.37 -2.43 16.48
C LEU A 75 -10.96 -3.31 15.37
N ILE A 76 -10.35 -3.43 14.21
CA ILE A 76 -10.88 -4.17 13.06
C ILE A 76 -11.29 -5.61 13.43
N PRO A 77 -10.50 -6.40 14.20
CA PRO A 77 -10.89 -7.75 14.58
C PRO A 77 -12.18 -7.82 15.41
N LYS A 78 -12.61 -6.70 16.02
CA LYS A 78 -13.80 -6.59 16.87
C LYS A 78 -14.96 -5.87 16.18
N MET A 79 -14.73 -5.32 14.98
CA MET A 79 -15.71 -4.50 14.25
C MET A 79 -16.73 -5.36 13.51
N ASN A 80 -17.95 -4.86 13.44
CA ASN A 80 -18.90 -5.25 12.41
C ASN A 80 -18.58 -4.45 11.14
N ILE A 81 -17.89 -5.06 10.17
CA ILE A 81 -17.41 -4.41 8.94
C ILE A 81 -18.53 -3.66 8.22
N PRO A 82 -19.70 -4.26 7.92
CA PRO A 82 -20.79 -3.56 7.24
C PRO A 82 -21.18 -2.22 7.87
N VAL A 83 -21.12 -2.09 9.16
CA VAL A 83 -21.54 -0.88 9.86
C VAL A 83 -20.36 0.07 10.07
N HIS A 84 -19.36 -0.38 10.82
CA HIS A 84 -18.28 0.53 11.24
C HIS A 84 -17.38 0.97 10.08
N MET A 85 -17.04 0.03 9.17
CA MET A 85 -16.23 0.38 8.02
C MET A 85 -16.97 1.30 7.05
N THR A 86 -18.28 1.09 6.87
CA THR A 86 -19.09 2.01 6.05
C THR A 86 -19.10 3.42 6.63
N ILE A 87 -19.20 3.57 7.96
CA ILE A 87 -19.14 4.89 8.60
C ILE A 87 -17.78 5.55 8.36
N ILE A 88 -16.68 4.81 8.52
CA ILE A 88 -15.31 5.31 8.28
C ILE A 88 -15.15 5.73 6.83
N CYS A 89 -15.55 4.88 5.89
CA CYS A 89 -15.50 5.19 4.45
C CYS A 89 -16.39 6.38 4.07
N ALA A 90 -17.55 6.52 4.70
CA ALA A 90 -18.45 7.66 4.47
C ALA A 90 -17.83 8.97 4.97
N ILE A 91 -17.20 8.98 6.15
CA ILE A 91 -16.49 10.15 6.68
C ILE A 91 -15.37 10.56 5.72
N GLU A 92 -14.59 9.62 5.25
CA GLU A 92 -13.50 9.87 4.30
C GLU A 92 -14.01 10.46 2.97
N ALA A 93 -15.05 9.86 2.39
CA ALA A 93 -15.63 10.33 1.15
C ALA A 93 -16.32 11.70 1.29
N VAL A 94 -17.00 11.95 2.39
CA VAL A 94 -17.61 13.26 2.70
C VAL A 94 -16.54 14.32 2.87
N ALA A 95 -15.42 14.02 3.54
CA ALA A 95 -14.28 14.94 3.64
C ALA A 95 -13.73 15.28 2.23
N ALA A 96 -13.64 14.30 1.33
CA ALA A 96 -13.22 14.53 -0.05
C ALA A 96 -14.20 15.42 -0.83
N VAL A 97 -15.51 15.21 -0.70
CA VAL A 97 -16.52 16.10 -1.30
C VAL A 97 -16.43 17.49 -0.72
N ALA A 98 -16.25 17.64 0.59
CA ALA A 98 -16.14 18.93 1.26
C ALA A 98 -14.96 19.77 0.75
N MET A 99 -13.88 19.12 0.29
CA MET A 99 -12.72 19.80 -0.32
C MET A 99 -13.10 20.64 -1.56
N SER A 100 -14.20 20.33 -2.23
CA SER A 100 -14.72 21.14 -3.34
C SER A 100 -15.20 22.52 -2.94
N LEU A 101 -15.46 22.76 -1.64
CA LEU A 101 -16.01 24.00 -1.09
C LEU A 101 -14.92 24.87 -0.44
N TYR A 102 -13.68 24.40 -0.36
CA TYR A 102 -12.65 25.07 0.41
C TYR A 102 -12.07 26.29 -0.32
N GLY A 103 -11.79 27.32 0.47
CA GLY A 103 -11.05 28.52 0.07
C GLY A 103 -9.84 28.80 0.96
N ASP A 104 -9.72 28.09 2.09
CA ASP A 104 -8.68 28.27 3.09
C ASP A 104 -7.83 27.01 3.28
N LEU A 105 -6.51 27.15 3.39
CA LEU A 105 -5.55 26.05 3.62
C LEU A 105 -5.84 25.23 4.86
N TYR A 106 -6.31 25.86 5.94
CA TYR A 106 -6.62 25.15 7.20
C TYR A 106 -7.70 24.08 7.03
N MET A 107 -8.68 24.31 6.16
CA MET A 107 -9.71 23.32 5.87
C MET A 107 -9.12 22.09 5.17
N TRP A 108 -8.15 22.30 4.26
CA TRP A 108 -7.41 21.22 3.61
C TRP A 108 -6.62 20.39 4.63
N TYR A 109 -5.98 21.05 5.60
CA TYR A 109 -5.21 20.41 6.65
C TYR A 109 -6.07 19.52 7.55
N ILE A 110 -7.24 20.03 7.96
CA ILE A 110 -8.21 19.25 8.76
C ILE A 110 -8.69 18.03 7.99
N SER A 111 -9.08 18.21 6.71
CA SER A 111 -9.49 17.10 5.86
C SER A 111 -8.37 16.10 5.63
N GLY A 112 -7.14 16.55 5.46
CA GLY A 112 -5.98 15.67 5.34
C GLY A 112 -5.80 14.76 6.55
N ALA A 113 -5.90 15.33 7.76
CA ALA A 113 -5.83 14.56 8.99
C ALA A 113 -6.98 13.53 9.12
N ILE A 114 -8.22 13.92 8.76
CA ILE A 114 -9.40 13.05 8.80
C ILE A 114 -9.27 11.93 7.77
N ILE A 115 -8.96 12.25 6.52
CA ILE A 115 -8.78 11.29 5.43
C ILE A 115 -7.67 10.30 5.79
N GLY A 116 -6.50 10.79 6.23
CA GLY A 116 -5.39 9.94 6.64
C GLY A 116 -5.76 9.00 7.78
N PHE A 117 -6.48 9.49 8.79
CA PHE A 117 -6.96 8.65 9.88
C PHE A 117 -7.90 7.54 9.39
N CYS A 118 -8.83 7.85 8.51
CA CYS A 118 -9.76 6.87 7.93
C CYS A 118 -9.03 5.84 7.05
N MET A 119 -8.06 6.29 6.25
CA MET A 119 -7.24 5.43 5.37
C MET A 119 -6.54 4.29 6.11
N GLY A 120 -6.15 4.48 7.36
CA GLY A 120 -5.51 3.42 8.14
C GLY A 120 -6.40 2.20 8.37
N PHE A 121 -7.71 2.35 8.28
CA PHE A 121 -8.66 1.24 8.46
C PHE A 121 -8.94 0.48 7.16
N ASN A 122 -9.04 1.15 6.04
CA ASN A 122 -9.54 0.57 4.78
C ASN A 122 -8.44 0.30 3.73
N THR A 123 -7.18 0.60 4.05
CA THR A 123 -6.04 0.31 3.19
C THR A 123 -5.20 -0.85 3.74
N SER A 124 -3.92 -0.65 3.98
CA SER A 124 -2.96 -1.72 4.30
C SER A 124 -3.42 -2.63 5.44
N ILE A 125 -3.91 -2.06 6.56
CA ILE A 125 -4.30 -2.85 7.73
C ILE A 125 -5.60 -3.60 7.48
N GLY A 126 -6.64 -2.92 6.97
CA GLY A 126 -7.94 -3.52 6.73
C GLY A 126 -7.90 -4.63 5.68
N VAL A 127 -7.22 -4.36 4.56
CA VAL A 127 -7.05 -5.34 3.47
C VAL A 127 -6.32 -6.58 3.96
N ALA A 128 -5.19 -6.40 4.65
CA ALA A 128 -4.40 -7.52 5.13
C ALA A 128 -5.16 -8.38 6.16
N ILE A 129 -5.80 -7.76 7.17
CA ILE A 129 -6.57 -8.49 8.19
C ILE A 129 -7.75 -9.26 7.58
N VAL A 130 -8.48 -8.63 6.67
CA VAL A 130 -9.64 -9.28 6.04
C VAL A 130 -9.19 -10.45 5.18
N LEU A 131 -8.20 -10.27 4.31
CA LEU A 131 -7.76 -11.32 3.38
C LEU A 131 -7.02 -12.45 4.10
N GLU A 132 -6.28 -12.17 5.18
CA GLU A 132 -5.69 -13.20 6.04
C GLU A 132 -6.75 -14.13 6.65
N ASN A 133 -7.90 -13.59 7.06
CA ASN A 133 -9.01 -14.42 7.55
C ASN A 133 -9.71 -15.24 6.45
N TRP A 134 -9.74 -14.75 5.20
CA TRP A 134 -10.48 -15.40 4.11
C TRP A 134 -9.68 -16.44 3.34
N PHE A 135 -8.35 -16.41 3.42
CA PHE A 135 -7.47 -17.28 2.64
C PHE A 135 -6.54 -18.09 3.54
N ALA A 136 -6.68 -19.42 3.52
CA ALA A 136 -5.72 -20.36 4.10
C ALA A 136 -4.58 -20.70 3.11
N LYS A 137 -4.81 -20.50 1.82
CA LYS A 137 -3.82 -20.64 0.73
C LYS A 137 -3.95 -19.48 -0.24
N LYS A 138 -2.82 -19.05 -0.82
CA LYS A 138 -2.75 -17.93 -1.79
C LYS A 138 -3.09 -16.56 -1.19
N THR A 139 -2.82 -16.37 0.09
CA THR A 139 -3.09 -15.11 0.81
C THR A 139 -2.32 -13.95 0.18
N GLY A 140 -1.04 -14.14 -0.12
CA GLY A 140 -0.22 -13.14 -0.78
C GLY A 140 -0.74 -12.78 -2.17
N PHE A 141 -1.14 -13.76 -2.96
CA PHE A 141 -1.78 -13.50 -4.26
C PHE A 141 -3.08 -12.72 -4.12
N ALA A 142 -3.91 -13.04 -3.11
CA ALA A 142 -5.16 -12.33 -2.84
C ALA A 142 -4.93 -10.87 -2.45
N ILE A 143 -3.96 -10.60 -1.55
CA ILE A 143 -3.55 -9.24 -1.17
C ILE A 143 -3.01 -8.49 -2.39
N GLY A 144 -2.08 -9.10 -3.13
CA GLY A 144 -1.51 -8.51 -4.33
C GLY A 144 -2.56 -8.20 -5.41
N MET A 145 -3.55 -9.08 -5.59
CA MET A 145 -4.67 -8.82 -6.50
C MET A 145 -5.52 -7.63 -6.06
N ALA A 146 -5.77 -7.46 -4.76
CA ALA A 146 -6.53 -6.32 -4.26
C ALA A 146 -5.80 -4.99 -4.56
N TRP A 147 -4.50 -4.92 -4.36
CA TRP A 147 -3.67 -3.76 -4.70
C TRP A 147 -3.56 -3.55 -6.22
N GLY A 148 -3.29 -4.60 -7.00
CA GLY A 148 -3.17 -4.53 -8.46
C GLY A 148 -4.47 -4.08 -9.15
N ILE A 149 -5.63 -4.58 -8.71
CA ILE A 149 -6.93 -4.08 -9.19
C ILE A 149 -7.12 -2.61 -8.79
N GLY A 150 -6.69 -2.23 -7.58
CA GLY A 150 -6.67 -0.85 -7.13
C GLY A 150 -5.89 0.06 -8.07
N SER A 151 -4.66 -0.32 -8.40
CA SER A 151 -3.78 0.42 -9.33
C SER A 151 -4.42 0.54 -10.73
N LEU A 152 -5.07 -0.53 -11.23
CA LEU A 152 -5.77 -0.48 -12.50
C LEU A 152 -6.94 0.53 -12.49
N VAL A 153 -7.75 0.53 -11.44
CA VAL A 153 -8.86 1.49 -11.30
C VAL A 153 -8.34 2.92 -11.25
N ASN A 154 -7.23 3.16 -10.55
CA ASN A 154 -6.62 4.48 -10.45
C ASN A 154 -6.04 4.95 -11.80
N ALA A 155 -5.39 4.05 -12.54
CA ALA A 155 -4.87 4.34 -13.88
C ALA A 155 -5.97 4.77 -14.86
N ILE A 156 -7.19 4.22 -14.72
CA ILE A 156 -8.36 4.62 -15.51
C ILE A 156 -8.94 5.95 -15.00
N MET A 157 -9.04 6.12 -13.68
CA MET A 157 -9.69 7.29 -13.07
C MET A 157 -8.85 8.57 -13.25
N SER A 158 -7.53 8.48 -13.23
CA SER A 158 -6.65 9.65 -13.31
C SER A 158 -6.90 10.49 -14.57
N PRO A 159 -6.89 9.96 -15.80
CA PRO A 159 -7.20 10.75 -17.00
C PRO A 159 -8.65 11.24 -17.04
N VAL A 160 -9.60 10.48 -16.48
CA VAL A 160 -11.01 10.91 -16.39
C VAL A 160 -11.12 12.16 -15.53
N ILE A 161 -10.50 12.15 -14.36
CA ILE A 161 -10.50 13.30 -13.44
C ILE A 161 -9.75 14.49 -14.05
N SER A 162 -8.60 14.28 -14.69
CA SER A 162 -7.86 15.35 -15.39
C SER A 162 -8.72 16.04 -16.44
N ASN A 163 -9.49 15.28 -17.21
CA ASN A 163 -10.43 15.84 -18.21
C ASN A 163 -11.57 16.62 -17.55
N ILE A 164 -12.13 16.13 -16.43
CA ILE A 164 -13.17 16.84 -15.67
C ILE A 164 -12.62 18.15 -15.11
N ILE A 165 -11.41 18.15 -14.57
CA ILE A 165 -10.74 19.36 -14.07
C ILE A 165 -10.58 20.38 -15.20
N ALA A 166 -10.11 19.96 -16.37
CA ALA A 166 -9.89 20.84 -17.52
C ALA A 166 -11.18 21.44 -18.09
N THR A 167 -12.29 20.69 -18.06
CA THR A 167 -13.58 21.11 -18.67
C THR A 167 -14.53 21.78 -17.68
N SER A 168 -14.54 21.36 -16.43
CA SER A 168 -15.55 21.73 -15.43
C SER A 168 -14.96 22.27 -14.10
N GLY A 169 -13.63 22.39 -14.05
CA GLY A 169 -12.90 22.89 -12.91
C GLY A 169 -12.66 21.86 -11.79
N TRP A 170 -11.68 22.15 -10.95
CA TRP A 170 -11.22 21.26 -9.88
C TRP A 170 -12.30 20.98 -8.81
N ARG A 171 -13.19 21.94 -8.54
CA ARG A 171 -14.30 21.75 -7.58
C ARG A 171 -15.23 20.63 -8.01
N THR A 172 -15.62 20.62 -9.28
CA THR A 172 -16.42 19.53 -9.87
C THR A 172 -15.65 18.20 -9.82
N GLY A 173 -14.35 18.23 -10.09
CA GLY A 173 -13.45 17.07 -9.98
C GLY A 173 -13.51 16.42 -8.59
N TYR A 174 -13.42 17.21 -7.49
CA TYR A 174 -13.53 16.67 -6.13
C TYR A 174 -14.90 16.09 -5.79
N VAL A 175 -15.98 16.71 -6.27
CA VAL A 175 -17.33 16.14 -6.08
C VAL A 175 -17.43 14.78 -6.74
N VAL A 176 -16.98 14.66 -8.00
CA VAL A 176 -17.01 13.39 -8.74
C VAL A 176 -16.13 12.34 -8.05
N LEU A 177 -14.93 12.73 -7.65
CA LEU A 177 -13.98 11.84 -6.98
C LEU A 177 -14.53 11.33 -5.64
N GLY A 178 -15.07 12.25 -4.82
CA GLY A 178 -15.63 11.90 -3.51
C GLY A 178 -16.89 11.03 -3.62
N VAL A 179 -17.77 11.29 -4.60
CA VAL A 179 -18.95 10.44 -4.86
C VAL A 179 -18.52 9.07 -5.36
N ALA A 180 -17.54 8.97 -6.25
CA ALA A 180 -16.99 7.70 -6.72
C ALA A 180 -16.36 6.91 -5.56
N SER A 181 -15.59 7.58 -4.69
CA SER A 181 -15.04 6.99 -3.45
C SER A 181 -16.14 6.45 -2.55
N PHE A 182 -17.20 7.25 -2.32
CA PHE A 182 -18.35 6.83 -1.50
C PHE A 182 -18.99 5.55 -2.05
N VAL A 183 -19.31 5.53 -3.34
CA VAL A 183 -19.98 4.39 -3.99
C VAL A 183 -19.11 3.13 -3.90
N LEU A 184 -17.82 3.23 -4.22
CA LEU A 184 -16.91 2.09 -4.18
C LEU A 184 -16.70 1.57 -2.76
N MET A 185 -16.32 2.43 -1.83
CA MET A 185 -15.94 2.02 -0.47
C MET A 185 -17.14 1.64 0.39
N CYS A 186 -18.19 2.46 0.41
CA CYS A 186 -19.39 2.15 1.19
C CYS A 186 -20.16 0.99 0.59
N GLY A 187 -20.27 0.92 -0.74
CA GLY A 187 -20.90 -0.20 -1.43
C GLY A 187 -20.21 -1.53 -1.14
N SER A 188 -18.87 -1.56 -1.21
CA SER A 188 -18.11 -2.78 -0.88
C SER A 188 -18.24 -3.17 0.60
N SER A 189 -18.19 -2.20 1.51
CA SER A 189 -18.32 -2.45 2.95
C SER A 189 -19.68 -3.02 3.32
N LEU A 190 -20.77 -2.44 2.78
CA LEU A 190 -22.14 -2.87 3.08
C LEU A 190 -22.47 -4.24 2.49
N PHE A 191 -22.12 -4.48 1.25
CA PHE A 191 -22.65 -5.62 0.51
C PHE A 191 -21.64 -6.78 0.37
N ILE A 192 -20.34 -6.50 0.28
CA ILE A 192 -19.34 -7.48 -0.12
C ILE A 192 -18.47 -7.93 1.06
N VAL A 193 -17.76 -7.00 1.69
CA VAL A 193 -16.72 -7.35 2.65
C VAL A 193 -17.31 -7.81 3.98
N ARG A 194 -16.82 -8.95 4.46
CA ARG A 194 -17.09 -9.48 5.79
C ARG A 194 -15.76 -9.82 6.45
N LEU A 195 -15.67 -9.68 7.77
CA LEU A 195 -14.42 -9.90 8.49
C LEU A 195 -13.91 -11.32 8.38
N LYS A 196 -14.82 -12.28 8.47
CA LYS A 196 -14.50 -13.71 8.51
C LYS A 196 -15.48 -14.52 7.67
N PRO A 197 -15.05 -15.65 7.07
CA PRO A 197 -15.90 -16.52 6.28
C PRO A 197 -17.01 -17.19 7.10
N GLU A 198 -16.77 -17.46 8.40
CA GLU A 198 -17.76 -18.10 9.29
C GLU A 198 -19.06 -17.29 9.40
N ILE A 199 -19.01 -15.95 9.27
CA ILE A 199 -20.19 -15.07 9.26
C ILE A 199 -21.17 -15.46 8.14
N LYS A 200 -20.66 -16.07 7.07
CA LYS A 200 -21.44 -16.57 5.93
C LYS A 200 -21.63 -18.09 5.95
N GLY A 201 -21.17 -18.77 7.00
CA GLY A 201 -21.16 -20.24 7.07
C GLY A 201 -20.20 -20.87 6.06
N LEU A 202 -19.11 -20.18 5.71
CA LEU A 202 -18.07 -20.61 4.79
C LEU A 202 -16.78 -20.90 5.56
N LEU A 203 -15.88 -21.65 4.92
CA LEU A 203 -14.52 -21.88 5.38
C LEU A 203 -13.53 -20.97 4.60
N PRO A 204 -12.34 -20.71 5.13
CA PRO A 204 -11.28 -20.02 4.40
C PRO A 204 -10.96 -20.70 3.06
N TYR A 205 -10.59 -19.94 2.05
CA TYR A 205 -10.25 -20.49 0.74
C TYR A 205 -9.05 -21.41 0.82
N GLY A 206 -9.19 -22.64 0.31
CA GLY A 206 -8.13 -23.65 0.34
C GLY A 206 -8.07 -24.49 1.62
N TYR A 207 -8.99 -24.32 2.55
CA TYR A 207 -9.05 -25.09 3.81
C TYR A 207 -9.21 -26.62 3.58
N ASP A 208 -10.11 -27.03 2.68
CA ASP A 208 -10.36 -28.46 2.41
C ASP A 208 -9.12 -29.21 1.88
N LYS A 209 -8.23 -28.51 1.17
CA LYS A 209 -6.98 -29.08 0.65
C LYS A 209 -5.87 -29.20 1.69
N VAL A 210 -6.09 -28.64 2.85
CA VAL A 210 -5.14 -28.58 3.95
C VAL A 210 -5.30 -29.78 4.86
N GLN A 211 -6.52 -30.34 4.99
CA GLN A 211 -6.77 -31.56 5.78
C GLN A 211 -6.09 -32.81 5.19
N GLU A 212 -5.67 -32.79 3.92
CA GLU A 212 -5.02 -33.91 3.23
C GLU A 212 -3.48 -33.99 3.39
N GLY A 213 -2.86 -33.27 4.32
CA GLY A 213 -1.43 -33.45 4.63
C GLY A 213 -0.55 -32.20 4.61
N VAL A 214 -1.10 -31.02 4.69
CA VAL A 214 -0.32 -29.78 4.87
C VAL A 214 -0.72 -29.19 6.23
N HIS A 215 0.26 -28.91 7.09
CA HIS A 215 0.04 -28.17 8.32
C HIS A 215 -0.69 -26.86 8.00
N VAL A 216 -1.97 -26.77 8.42
CA VAL A 216 -2.64 -25.47 8.57
C VAL A 216 -1.99 -24.85 9.77
N GLU A 217 -1.44 -23.68 9.62
CA GLU A 217 -1.14 -22.86 10.80
C GLU A 217 -2.50 -22.62 11.50
N ASP A 218 -2.62 -23.18 12.70
CA ASP A 218 -3.78 -22.97 13.55
C ASP A 218 -3.95 -21.44 13.72
N PRO A 219 -5.16 -20.87 13.59
CA PRO A 219 -5.39 -19.45 13.88
C PRO A 219 -4.91 -19.01 15.27
N THR A 220 -4.64 -19.97 16.15
CA THR A 220 -4.07 -19.77 17.50
C THR A 220 -2.55 -19.91 17.53
N ASP A 221 -1.92 -20.45 16.45
CA ASP A 221 -0.47 -20.59 16.39
C ASP A 221 0.19 -19.25 16.10
N GLY A 222 1.17 -18.91 16.90
CA GLY A 222 1.94 -17.70 16.72
C GLY A 222 2.58 -17.16 17.98
N VAL A 223 3.30 -16.08 17.81
CA VAL A 223 4.00 -15.38 18.90
C VAL A 223 3.06 -14.38 19.54
N ALA A 224 3.01 -14.34 20.88
CA ALA A 224 2.24 -13.33 21.59
C ALA A 224 2.77 -11.93 21.30
N PHE A 225 1.88 -10.95 21.20
CA PHE A 225 2.22 -9.55 20.88
C PHE A 225 3.37 -9.00 21.73
N ARG A 226 3.35 -9.27 23.06
CA ARG A 226 4.37 -8.77 24.00
C ARG A 226 5.76 -9.32 23.70
N ASP A 227 5.85 -10.57 23.29
CA ASP A 227 7.12 -11.24 23.00
C ASP A 227 7.61 -10.87 21.58
N ALA A 228 6.68 -10.74 20.64
CA ALA A 228 6.99 -10.28 19.29
C ALA A 228 7.63 -8.89 19.30
N VAL A 229 7.00 -7.90 19.93
CA VAL A 229 7.45 -6.48 19.91
C VAL A 229 8.80 -6.29 20.62
N LYS A 230 9.15 -7.14 21.57
CA LYS A 230 10.46 -7.11 22.26
C LYS A 230 11.56 -7.86 21.52
N SER A 231 11.21 -8.59 20.47
CA SER A 231 12.15 -9.44 19.76
C SER A 231 13.05 -8.66 18.80
N PRO A 232 14.30 -9.10 18.61
CA PRO A 232 15.17 -8.55 17.56
C PRO A 232 14.56 -8.69 16.16
N ALA A 233 13.73 -9.73 15.92
CA ALA A 233 13.05 -9.94 14.65
C ALA A 233 12.09 -8.78 14.34
N PHE A 234 11.37 -8.26 15.34
CA PHE A 234 10.46 -7.13 15.16
C PHE A 234 11.23 -5.82 14.86
N ILE A 235 12.32 -5.57 15.56
CA ILE A 235 13.17 -4.39 15.31
C ILE A 235 13.72 -4.42 13.88
N LEU A 236 14.21 -5.58 13.43
CA LEU A 236 14.71 -5.76 12.07
C LEU A 236 13.60 -5.57 11.02
N LEU A 237 12.39 -6.03 11.31
CA LEU A 237 11.24 -5.80 10.45
C LEU A 237 10.86 -4.31 10.37
N LEU A 238 10.93 -3.58 11.49
CA LEU A 238 10.72 -2.12 11.50
C LEU A 238 11.78 -1.38 10.69
N VAL A 239 13.04 -1.75 10.81
CA VAL A 239 14.12 -1.17 10.00
C VAL A 239 13.88 -1.44 8.52
N ALA A 240 13.57 -2.69 8.15
CA ALA A 240 13.24 -3.05 6.77
C ALA A 240 12.08 -2.22 6.24
N MET A 241 10.98 -2.09 7.01
CA MET A 241 9.81 -1.30 6.63
C MET A 241 10.13 0.18 6.45
N THR A 242 10.95 0.75 7.34
CA THR A 242 11.38 2.15 7.24
C THR A 242 12.20 2.40 5.98
N LEU A 243 13.14 1.52 5.67
CA LEU A 243 13.95 1.60 4.45
C LEU A 243 13.10 1.43 3.19
N ILE A 244 12.15 0.47 3.18
CA ILE A 244 11.20 0.29 2.08
C ILE A 244 10.41 1.58 1.87
N THR A 245 9.80 2.15 2.91
CA THR A 245 9.03 3.39 2.80
C THR A 245 9.89 4.55 2.29
N MET A 246 11.15 4.61 2.70
CA MET A 246 12.08 5.65 2.25
C MET A 246 12.46 5.49 0.78
N THR A 247 12.60 4.27 0.28
CA THR A 247 12.99 4.03 -1.13
C THR A 247 11.79 4.03 -2.09
N THR A 248 10.57 3.78 -1.63
CA THR A 248 9.36 3.83 -2.49
C THR A 248 9.08 5.21 -3.07
N VAL A 249 9.59 6.28 -2.47
CA VAL A 249 9.38 7.66 -2.95
C VAL A 249 10.25 8.04 -4.16
N THR A 250 11.12 7.15 -4.63
CA THR A 250 12.03 7.41 -5.76
C THR A 250 11.30 7.73 -7.07
N ASN A 251 10.07 7.22 -7.26
CA ASN A 251 9.24 7.55 -8.41
C ASN A 251 8.90 9.05 -8.50
N GLN A 252 8.84 9.76 -7.37
CA GLN A 252 8.62 11.21 -7.31
C GLN A 252 9.82 12.01 -7.87
N LEU A 253 10.99 11.37 -7.94
CA LEU A 253 12.22 11.99 -8.45
C LEU A 253 12.43 11.78 -9.95
N PHE A 254 11.61 10.97 -10.63
CA PHE A 254 11.82 10.66 -12.05
C PHE A 254 11.71 11.88 -12.95
N THR A 255 10.85 12.85 -12.65
CA THR A 255 10.76 14.08 -13.42
C THR A 255 12.05 14.90 -13.32
N SER A 256 12.51 15.14 -12.09
CA SER A 256 13.76 15.87 -11.83
C SER A 256 15.00 15.14 -12.35
N PHE A 257 15.01 13.79 -12.25
CA PHE A 257 16.06 12.97 -12.87
C PHE A 257 16.08 13.16 -14.40
N SER A 258 14.93 13.03 -15.06
CA SER A 258 14.79 13.17 -16.50
C SER A 258 15.23 14.55 -16.99
N GLU A 259 14.92 15.60 -16.25
CA GLU A 259 15.41 16.95 -16.54
C GLU A 259 16.93 17.07 -16.39
N SER A 260 17.49 16.51 -15.31
CA SER A 260 18.92 16.58 -15.02
C SER A 260 19.80 15.89 -16.08
N VAL A 261 19.26 14.86 -16.75
CA VAL A 261 19.97 14.14 -17.84
C VAL A 261 19.60 14.64 -19.23
N GLY A 262 18.78 15.70 -19.33
CA GLY A 262 18.43 16.35 -20.60
C GLY A 262 17.31 15.69 -21.40
N PHE A 263 16.55 14.73 -20.81
CA PHE A 263 15.40 14.10 -21.49
C PHE A 263 14.13 14.94 -21.40
N GLY A 264 14.07 15.94 -20.49
CA GLY A 264 12.95 16.83 -20.27
C GLY A 264 11.88 16.27 -19.33
N ALA A 265 11.07 17.17 -18.75
CA ALA A 265 10.04 16.84 -17.75
C ALA A 265 8.97 15.86 -18.26
N ALA A 266 8.56 16.01 -19.55
CA ALA A 266 7.57 15.11 -20.17
C ALA A 266 8.01 13.65 -20.13
N THR A 267 9.29 13.36 -20.42
CA THR A 267 9.86 12.01 -20.36
C THR A 267 9.81 11.47 -18.92
N GLY A 268 10.13 12.29 -17.92
CA GLY A 268 10.00 11.92 -16.51
C GLY A 268 8.56 11.57 -16.11
N GLY A 269 7.59 12.34 -16.60
CA GLY A 269 6.16 12.02 -16.41
C GLY A 269 5.76 10.68 -17.05
N PHE A 270 6.30 10.35 -18.23
CA PHE A 270 6.09 9.02 -18.83
C PHE A 270 6.76 7.90 -18.02
N MET A 271 7.94 8.14 -17.42
CA MET A 271 8.58 7.16 -16.54
C MET A 271 7.68 6.83 -15.31
N VAL A 272 7.09 7.84 -14.69
CA VAL A 272 6.11 7.64 -13.62
C VAL A 272 4.92 6.81 -14.09
N SER A 273 4.39 7.11 -15.28
CA SER A 273 3.28 6.35 -15.85
C SER A 273 3.63 4.88 -16.11
N VAL A 274 4.83 4.60 -16.59
CA VAL A 274 5.32 3.22 -16.78
C VAL A 274 5.42 2.48 -15.45
N ALA A 275 5.96 3.12 -14.41
CA ALA A 275 6.03 2.56 -13.07
C ALA A 275 4.64 2.15 -12.56
N MET A 276 3.66 3.06 -12.65
CA MET A 276 2.27 2.80 -12.22
C MET A 276 1.59 1.68 -13.00
N ILE A 277 1.83 1.57 -14.31
CA ILE A 277 1.29 0.48 -15.14
C ILE A 277 1.91 -0.86 -14.72
N CYS A 278 3.22 -0.87 -14.49
CA CYS A 278 3.93 -2.07 -14.05
C CYS A 278 3.48 -2.54 -12.66
N ASP A 279 3.10 -1.61 -11.76
CA ASP A 279 2.60 -1.92 -10.41
C ASP A 279 1.36 -2.83 -10.43
N ILE A 280 0.52 -2.73 -11.47
CA ILE A 280 -0.64 -3.62 -11.68
C ILE A 280 -0.20 -5.09 -11.72
N ALA A 281 0.95 -5.38 -12.31
CA ALA A 281 1.50 -6.72 -12.42
C ALA A 281 2.37 -7.10 -11.20
N TRP A 282 3.13 -6.14 -10.66
CA TRP A 282 4.06 -6.43 -9.55
C TRP A 282 3.33 -6.86 -8.28
N ASN A 283 2.23 -6.24 -7.92
CA ASN A 283 1.46 -6.60 -6.72
C ASN A 283 1.05 -8.09 -6.68
N PRO A 284 0.35 -8.65 -7.69
CA PRO A 284 0.02 -10.08 -7.67
C PRO A 284 1.25 -10.99 -7.82
N LEU A 285 2.30 -10.58 -8.56
CA LEU A 285 3.52 -11.36 -8.72
C LEU A 285 4.30 -11.49 -7.41
N ILE A 286 4.38 -10.42 -6.62
CA ILE A 286 4.97 -10.45 -5.27
C ILE A 286 4.20 -11.40 -4.38
N GLY A 287 2.86 -11.34 -4.40
CA GLY A 287 2.02 -12.27 -3.67
C GLY A 287 2.27 -13.73 -4.05
N ILE A 288 2.32 -14.03 -5.36
CA ILE A 288 2.62 -15.39 -5.86
C ILE A 288 3.99 -15.87 -5.38
N THR A 289 5.00 -15.01 -5.44
CA THR A 289 6.37 -15.38 -5.04
C THR A 289 6.46 -15.64 -3.55
N CYS A 290 5.80 -14.83 -2.74
CA CYS A 290 5.71 -15.02 -1.28
C CYS A 290 4.95 -16.30 -0.93
N ASP A 291 3.84 -16.59 -1.60
CA ASP A 291 3.06 -17.81 -1.40
C ASP A 291 3.82 -19.09 -1.81
N LYS A 292 4.66 -19.00 -2.84
CA LYS A 292 5.35 -20.17 -3.41
C LYS A 292 6.69 -20.47 -2.76
N PHE A 293 7.48 -19.44 -2.47
CA PHE A 293 8.87 -19.60 -2.00
C PHE A 293 9.04 -19.26 -0.51
N GLY A 294 8.00 -18.73 0.13
CA GLY A 294 8.03 -18.13 1.48
C GLY A 294 8.24 -16.62 1.41
N ALA A 295 7.66 -15.92 2.36
CA ALA A 295 7.68 -14.45 2.35
C ALA A 295 9.09 -13.86 2.52
N ASP A 296 9.97 -14.52 3.28
CA ASP A 296 11.38 -14.13 3.45
C ASP A 296 12.13 -14.14 2.11
N LYS A 297 12.06 -15.25 1.36
CA LYS A 297 12.73 -15.39 0.06
C LYS A 297 12.05 -14.53 -1.01
N GLY A 298 10.72 -14.38 -0.94
CA GLY A 298 9.95 -13.51 -1.82
C GLY A 298 10.45 -12.08 -1.73
N VAL A 299 10.47 -11.49 -0.55
CA VAL A 299 10.93 -10.10 -0.35
C VAL A 299 12.40 -9.93 -0.77
N ILE A 300 13.29 -10.88 -0.46
CA ILE A 300 14.69 -10.82 -0.90
C ILE A 300 14.81 -10.83 -2.44
N LEU A 301 14.03 -11.67 -3.13
CA LEU A 301 14.01 -11.70 -4.60
C LEU A 301 13.65 -10.32 -5.17
N TRP A 302 12.63 -9.67 -4.59
CA TRP A 302 12.19 -8.38 -5.07
C TRP A 302 13.13 -7.23 -4.70
N CYS A 303 13.89 -7.32 -3.61
CA CYS A 303 15.03 -6.42 -3.36
C CYS A 303 16.08 -6.52 -4.48
N VAL A 304 16.37 -7.73 -4.96
CA VAL A 304 17.30 -7.91 -6.10
C VAL A 304 16.76 -7.26 -7.38
N VAL A 305 15.45 -7.40 -7.64
CA VAL A 305 14.81 -6.75 -8.81
C VAL A 305 14.88 -5.23 -8.70
N THR A 306 14.67 -4.67 -7.50
CA THR A 306 14.76 -3.21 -7.30
C THR A 306 16.20 -2.72 -7.40
N ILE A 307 17.17 -3.46 -6.93
CA ILE A 307 18.61 -3.14 -7.16
C ILE A 307 18.89 -3.10 -8.66
N LEU A 308 18.37 -4.04 -9.44
CA LEU A 308 18.50 -4.03 -10.91
C LEU A 308 17.84 -2.79 -11.52
N SER A 309 16.71 -2.33 -10.98
CA SER A 309 16.08 -1.06 -11.36
C SER A 309 17.06 0.10 -11.21
N PHE A 310 17.74 0.23 -10.07
CA PHE A 310 18.70 1.32 -9.84
C PHE A 310 19.92 1.23 -10.75
N VAL A 311 20.38 0.04 -11.09
CA VAL A 311 21.42 -0.18 -12.10
C VAL A 311 20.93 0.31 -13.48
N CYS A 312 19.70 -0.05 -13.87
CA CYS A 312 19.10 0.41 -15.12
C CYS A 312 18.93 1.93 -15.14
N LEU A 313 18.53 2.57 -14.03
CA LEU A 313 18.41 4.04 -13.94
C LEU A 313 19.77 4.74 -14.05
N THR A 314 20.83 4.17 -13.45
CA THR A 314 22.19 4.70 -13.52
C THR A 314 22.72 4.69 -14.97
N VAL A 315 22.60 3.56 -15.67
CA VAL A 315 22.98 3.45 -17.09
C VAL A 315 21.98 4.20 -17.98
N GLY A 316 20.74 4.26 -17.57
CA GLY A 316 19.63 4.95 -18.22
C GLY A 316 19.84 6.46 -18.36
N ALA A 317 20.73 7.06 -17.57
CA ALA A 317 21.15 8.46 -17.76
C ALA A 317 21.71 8.74 -19.18
N SER A 318 22.26 7.71 -19.84
CA SER A 318 22.77 7.80 -21.20
C SER A 318 21.88 7.10 -22.24
N VAL A 319 20.99 6.21 -21.81
CA VAL A 319 20.16 5.36 -22.68
C VAL A 319 18.70 5.41 -22.23
N PRO A 320 17.83 6.23 -22.85
CA PRO A 320 16.44 6.44 -22.40
C PRO A 320 15.65 5.14 -22.21
N ALA A 321 15.85 4.15 -23.08
CA ALA A 321 15.15 2.86 -22.96
C ALA A 321 15.43 2.15 -21.61
N LEU A 322 16.68 2.22 -21.10
CA LEU A 322 17.04 1.66 -19.80
C LEU A 322 16.45 2.47 -18.65
N ALA A 323 16.30 3.80 -18.80
CA ALA A 323 15.62 4.62 -17.82
C ALA A 323 14.15 4.20 -17.66
N PHE A 324 13.44 3.91 -18.75
CA PHE A 324 12.07 3.41 -18.71
C PHE A 324 11.98 1.99 -18.10
N ILE A 325 12.90 1.10 -18.43
CA ILE A 325 12.96 -0.24 -17.81
C ILE A 325 13.23 -0.10 -16.31
N GLY A 326 14.19 0.75 -15.93
CA GLY A 326 14.47 1.06 -14.54
C GLY A 326 13.24 1.61 -13.79
N ALA A 327 12.52 2.56 -14.38
CA ALA A 327 11.31 3.12 -13.81
C ALA A 327 10.23 2.04 -13.60
N GLY A 328 10.01 1.17 -14.60
CA GLY A 328 9.04 0.09 -14.51
C GLY A 328 9.37 -0.96 -13.43
N LEU A 329 10.66 -1.24 -13.21
CA LEU A 329 11.12 -2.16 -12.16
C LEU A 329 11.13 -1.49 -10.77
N ASN A 330 11.21 -0.17 -10.68
CA ASN A 330 11.34 0.54 -9.41
C ASN A 330 10.14 0.35 -8.48
N ASP A 331 8.95 0.31 -9.04
CA ASP A 331 7.70 0.25 -8.26
C ASP A 331 7.47 -1.12 -7.60
N THR A 332 8.34 -2.11 -7.84
CA THR A 332 8.34 -3.39 -7.13
C THR A 332 8.48 -3.22 -5.62
N MET A 333 9.22 -2.19 -5.16
CA MET A 333 9.35 -1.93 -3.73
C MET A 333 8.07 -1.35 -3.12
N TYR A 334 7.29 -0.57 -3.89
CA TYR A 334 5.96 -0.13 -3.45
C TYR A 334 4.99 -1.31 -3.28
N ALA A 335 5.02 -2.27 -4.19
CA ALA A 335 4.24 -3.49 -4.06
C ALA A 335 4.73 -4.38 -2.88
N CYS A 336 6.04 -4.39 -2.57
CA CYS A 336 6.56 -5.01 -1.35
C CYS A 336 6.06 -4.32 -0.07
N TYR A 337 5.90 -3.00 -0.06
CA TYR A 337 5.30 -2.26 1.03
C TYR A 337 3.89 -2.79 1.37
N GLY A 338 3.03 -2.94 0.36
CA GLY A 338 1.64 -3.38 0.55
C GLY A 338 1.51 -4.87 0.84
N THR A 339 2.07 -5.70 -0.01
CA THR A 339 1.88 -7.16 0.01
C THR A 339 3.00 -7.88 0.74
N GLY A 340 4.26 -7.56 0.43
CA GLY A 340 5.42 -8.31 0.94
C GLY A 340 5.57 -8.23 2.45
N ILE A 341 5.43 -7.03 3.04
CA ILE A 341 5.57 -6.83 4.49
C ILE A 341 4.41 -7.46 5.27
N ALA A 342 3.19 -7.45 4.74
CA ALA A 342 2.06 -8.14 5.35
C ALA A 342 2.34 -9.64 5.47
N MET A 343 2.75 -10.27 4.36
CA MET A 343 3.12 -11.68 4.31
C MET A 343 4.34 -12.02 5.17
N LEU A 344 5.34 -11.13 5.18
CA LEU A 344 6.54 -11.32 6.01
C LEU A 344 6.20 -11.25 7.50
N THR A 345 5.29 -10.38 7.91
CA THR A 345 4.85 -10.29 9.30
C THR A 345 4.14 -11.56 9.75
N ALA A 346 3.23 -12.11 8.93
CA ALA A 346 2.57 -13.39 9.19
C ALA A 346 3.59 -14.54 9.26
N PHE A 347 4.54 -14.60 8.33
CA PHE A 347 5.60 -15.60 8.32
C PHE A 347 6.49 -15.56 9.57
N LEU A 348 6.85 -14.37 10.06
CA LEU A 348 7.74 -14.22 11.21
C LEU A 348 7.04 -14.53 12.54
N PHE A 349 5.78 -14.11 12.71
CA PHE A 349 5.11 -14.10 14.02
C PHE A 349 3.86 -14.97 14.09
N GLY A 350 3.39 -15.56 12.96
CA GLY A 350 2.15 -16.34 12.91
C GLY A 350 0.90 -15.47 13.04
N ASN A 351 -0.25 -16.13 13.25
CA ASN A 351 -1.57 -15.51 13.11
C ASN A 351 -2.19 -15.04 14.44
N LYS A 352 -1.72 -15.52 15.60
CA LYS A 352 -2.33 -15.28 16.93
C LYS A 352 -2.61 -13.80 17.24
N ASP A 353 -1.62 -12.93 17.13
CA ASP A 353 -1.73 -11.49 17.37
C ASP A 353 -1.36 -10.68 16.11
N TYR A 354 -1.49 -11.27 14.92
CA TYR A 354 -1.08 -10.70 13.64
C TYR A 354 -1.53 -9.25 13.46
N ALA A 355 -2.81 -8.98 13.64
CA ALA A 355 -3.38 -7.65 13.43
C ALA A 355 -2.73 -6.56 14.30
N LYS A 356 -2.40 -6.90 15.56
CA LYS A 356 -1.75 -5.97 16.49
C LYS A 356 -0.28 -5.76 16.13
N ILE A 357 0.43 -6.84 15.76
CA ILE A 357 1.85 -6.80 15.39
C ILE A 357 2.00 -6.06 14.07
N TYR A 358 1.25 -6.48 13.04
CA TYR A 358 1.34 -5.90 11.71
C TYR A 358 0.97 -4.41 11.70
N SER A 359 -0.01 -3.99 12.48
CA SER A 359 -0.42 -2.58 12.50
C SER A 359 0.64 -1.61 13.02
N LEU A 360 1.58 -2.08 13.84
CA LEU A 360 2.72 -1.26 14.30
C LEU A 360 3.82 -1.12 13.24
N VAL A 361 3.96 -2.13 12.37
CA VAL A 361 5.04 -2.14 11.37
C VAL A 361 4.91 -0.98 10.38
N PRO A 362 3.80 -0.81 9.64
CA PRO A 362 3.65 0.33 8.75
C PRO A 362 3.48 1.65 9.53
N ALA A 363 2.92 1.65 10.75
CA ALA A 363 2.80 2.88 11.54
C ALA A 363 4.17 3.53 11.82
N ILE A 364 5.11 2.75 12.31
CA ILE A 364 6.45 3.23 12.64
C ILE A 364 7.26 3.43 11.37
N GLY A 365 7.20 2.46 10.43
CA GLY A 365 7.91 2.55 9.16
C GLY A 365 7.52 3.77 8.34
N TYR A 366 6.22 4.10 8.30
CA TYR A 366 5.71 5.28 7.60
C TYR A 366 6.15 6.59 8.27
N ALA A 367 6.05 6.66 9.61
CA ALA A 367 6.45 7.84 10.37
C ALA A 367 7.95 8.15 10.22
N LEU A 368 8.80 7.14 10.15
CA LEU A 368 10.24 7.31 9.97
C LEU A 368 10.64 7.44 8.50
N GLY A 369 9.98 6.69 7.61
CA GLY A 369 10.26 6.64 6.18
C GLY A 369 9.80 7.88 5.40
N CYS A 370 8.90 8.71 5.96
CA CYS A 370 8.43 9.94 5.32
C CYS A 370 9.56 10.97 5.04
N MET A 371 10.70 10.82 5.70
CA MET A 371 11.92 11.60 5.44
C MET A 371 12.65 11.17 4.15
N GLY A 372 12.12 10.21 3.39
CA GLY A 372 12.75 9.69 2.17
C GLY A 372 13.05 10.78 1.15
N VAL A 373 12.07 11.58 0.75
CA VAL A 373 12.29 12.64 -0.26
C VAL A 373 13.34 13.66 0.22
N PRO A 374 13.25 14.24 1.43
CA PRO A 374 14.29 15.14 1.93
C PRO A 374 15.70 14.53 1.96
N ILE A 375 15.82 13.26 2.35
CA ILE A 375 17.12 12.58 2.38
C ILE A 375 17.68 12.40 0.97
N LEU A 376 16.88 11.89 0.04
CA LEU A 376 17.32 11.63 -1.33
C LEU A 376 17.66 12.91 -2.08
N THR A 377 16.88 13.98 -1.89
CA THR A 377 17.19 15.28 -2.48
C THR A 377 18.43 15.93 -1.88
N SER A 378 18.68 15.74 -0.57
CA SER A 378 19.91 16.21 0.08
C SER A 378 21.14 15.49 -0.45
N ILE A 379 21.04 14.16 -0.71
CA ILE A 379 22.13 13.40 -1.35
C ILE A 379 22.39 13.94 -2.76
N TYR A 380 21.36 14.21 -3.55
CA TYR A 380 21.49 14.80 -4.86
C TYR A 380 22.20 16.17 -4.80
N GLN A 381 21.76 17.05 -3.91
CA GLN A 381 22.35 18.38 -3.74
C GLN A 381 23.82 18.33 -3.31
N ALA A 382 24.17 17.41 -2.43
CA ALA A 382 25.54 17.25 -1.92
C ALA A 382 26.50 16.66 -2.96
N THR A 383 26.02 15.81 -3.86
CA THR A 383 26.85 15.05 -4.83
C THR A 383 26.75 15.55 -6.26
N GLY A 384 25.74 16.36 -6.57
CA GLY A 384 25.48 16.92 -7.91
C GLY A 384 24.99 15.92 -8.95
N GLY A 385 24.54 14.71 -8.52
CA GLY A 385 24.08 13.68 -9.46
C GLY A 385 23.20 12.60 -8.87
N TYR A 386 22.29 12.07 -9.71
CA TYR A 386 21.36 10.99 -9.30
C TYR A 386 22.04 9.64 -9.10
N ASN A 387 23.23 9.41 -9.65
CA ASN A 387 23.96 8.15 -9.46
C ASN A 387 24.20 7.83 -7.98
N SER A 388 24.52 8.86 -7.18
CA SER A 388 24.68 8.69 -5.72
C SER A 388 23.37 8.38 -5.02
N VAL A 389 22.25 8.93 -5.50
CA VAL A 389 20.90 8.63 -5.00
C VAL A 389 20.54 7.17 -5.29
N TRP A 390 20.76 6.72 -6.53
CA TRP A 390 20.47 5.32 -6.91
C TRP A 390 21.37 4.33 -6.17
N LEU A 391 22.65 4.65 -5.98
CA LEU A 391 23.58 3.83 -5.21
C LEU A 391 23.15 3.72 -3.73
N PHE A 392 22.72 4.83 -3.15
CA PHE A 392 22.20 4.86 -1.78
C PHE A 392 20.93 4.00 -1.64
N CYS A 393 19.99 4.12 -2.57
CA CYS A 393 18.77 3.30 -2.59
C CYS A 393 19.10 1.81 -2.77
N ALA A 394 20.02 1.46 -3.65
CA ALA A 394 20.48 0.07 -3.81
C ALA A 394 21.15 -0.47 -2.53
N ALA A 395 21.92 0.36 -1.82
CA ALA A 395 22.46 -0.02 -0.52
C ALA A 395 21.37 -0.23 0.53
N CYS A 396 20.31 0.57 0.51
CA CYS A 396 19.14 0.35 1.36
C CYS A 396 18.46 -0.98 1.04
N ASP A 397 18.33 -1.38 -0.22
CA ASP A 397 17.72 -2.67 -0.61
C ASP A 397 18.57 -3.86 -0.14
N VAL A 398 19.90 -3.75 -0.19
CA VAL A 398 20.80 -4.75 0.41
C VAL A 398 20.60 -4.82 1.93
N ALA A 399 20.45 -3.68 2.60
CA ALA A 399 20.18 -3.64 4.03
C ALA A 399 18.80 -4.24 4.37
N ILE A 400 17.77 -3.99 3.55
CA ILE A 400 16.44 -4.62 3.69
C ILE A 400 16.58 -6.14 3.60
N ALA A 401 17.24 -6.65 2.56
CA ALA A 401 17.46 -8.09 2.39
C ALA A 401 18.21 -8.71 3.60
N ALA A 402 19.22 -8.04 4.10
CA ALA A 402 19.95 -8.48 5.31
C ALA A 402 19.05 -8.49 6.54
N CYS A 403 18.25 -7.44 6.75
CA CYS A 403 17.28 -7.38 7.85
C CYS A 403 16.26 -8.53 7.77
N VAL A 404 15.75 -8.83 6.58
CA VAL A 404 14.79 -9.94 6.36
C VAL A 404 15.42 -11.28 6.72
N VAL A 405 16.64 -11.57 6.26
CA VAL A 405 17.36 -12.81 6.60
C VAL A 405 17.59 -12.94 8.11
N LEU A 406 18.03 -11.87 8.76
CA LEU A 406 18.28 -11.86 10.20
C LEU A 406 16.97 -11.96 10.99
N ALA A 407 15.89 -11.30 10.55
CA ALA A 407 14.58 -11.39 11.17
C ALA A 407 14.04 -12.83 11.09
N ALA A 408 14.14 -13.48 9.94
CA ALA A 408 13.72 -14.86 9.75
C ALA A 408 14.50 -15.85 10.61
N ARG A 409 15.82 -15.61 10.83
CA ARG A 409 16.63 -16.43 11.75
C ARG A 409 16.23 -16.23 13.21
N ASN A 410 15.94 -15.00 13.61
CA ASN A 410 15.60 -14.68 14.99
C ASN A 410 14.17 -15.07 15.35
N SER A 411 13.23 -15.02 14.41
CA SER A 411 11.84 -15.43 14.63
C SER A 411 11.69 -16.91 15.01
N LYS A 412 12.58 -17.78 14.49
CA LYS A 412 12.60 -19.21 14.82
C LYS A 412 12.94 -19.52 16.29
N LYS A 413 13.48 -18.54 17.02
CA LYS A 413 13.86 -18.68 18.44
C LYS A 413 12.75 -18.18 19.37
N LEU A 414 11.67 -17.62 18.83
CA LEU A 414 10.58 -17.08 19.64
C LEU A 414 9.67 -18.19 20.14
N PRO A 415 9.14 -18.06 21.39
CA PRO A 415 8.18 -19.00 21.91
C PRO A 415 6.88 -18.90 21.09
N ARG A 416 6.54 -19.96 20.38
CA ARG A 416 5.24 -20.12 19.73
C ARG A 416 4.34 -20.85 20.69
N THR A 417 3.11 -20.39 20.81
CA THR A 417 2.06 -21.14 21.51
C THR A 417 1.42 -22.05 20.48
N GLU A 418 1.53 -23.36 20.72
CA GLU A 418 0.79 -24.39 20.00
C GLU A 418 -0.70 -24.31 20.33
#